data_ba81828044bd8a5c64ea8ba8077af433
#
_entry.id   ba81828044bd8a5c64ea8ba8077af433
#
_cell.length_a   1.000
_cell.length_b   1.000
_cell.length_c   1.000
_cell.angle_alpha   90.00
_cell.angle_beta   90.00
_cell.angle_gamma   90.00
#
_symmetry.space_group_name_H-M   'P 1'
#
loop_
_entity.id
_entity.type
_entity.pdbx_description
1 polymer ?
#
loop_
_entity_poly.entity_id
_entity_poly.type
_entity_poly.pdbx_seq_one_letter_code
_entity_poly.pdbx_strand_id
1 'polypeptide(L)'
;MNVFSKVFGTRSQREVKRIMPLVEKTESYQSQMQQLTDEQLRDKTREYKKRLAEGETLDDLLPEAFATVREAAKRVLGMEHYRVQIIGGIILHQGRIAEMKTGEGKTLVSTLPAYLNALEGKGVHIVTVNDYLAKRDAEWMGKVHEFLGLTVGVVLNDMKPEERRAAYGCDITYVTNNELGFDYLRDNMVIYKEQLVQRDLHYCIIDEIDSVLIDEARTPLIISGQSGKSTKLYEVCDILAQQLERGEASHEMTKMAAIMGEEVIETGDFVVNEKDKIVNLTEQGIKKVEKFFNIENLADPENLEIQHNIILALRAHNLMHKDQDYVVKDDEILIVDEFTG
;
A
#
# COMPACT_ATOMS: atom_id res chain seq x y z
N MET A 1 -24.19 -26.61 1.59
CA MET A 1 -24.73 -25.51 2.42
C MET A 1 -25.14 -26.08 3.77
N ASN A 2 -24.47 -25.66 4.83
CA ASN A 2 -24.69 -26.17 6.17
C ASN A 2 -26.11 -25.81 6.68
N VAL A 3 -26.81 -26.75 7.37
CA VAL A 3 -28.14 -26.53 7.95
C VAL A 3 -28.18 -25.31 8.88
N PHE A 4 -27.09 -25.02 9.58
CA PHE A 4 -26.91 -23.82 10.40
C PHE A 4 -27.04 -22.50 9.61
N SER A 5 -26.52 -22.42 8.38
CA SER A 5 -26.62 -21.22 7.56
C SER A 5 -28.02 -20.96 6.99
N LYS A 6 -28.86 -22.00 6.90
CA LYS A 6 -30.26 -21.86 6.50
C LYS A 6 -31.16 -21.32 7.63
N VAL A 7 -30.81 -21.59 8.89
CA VAL A 7 -31.62 -21.14 10.05
C VAL A 7 -31.14 -19.78 10.57
N PHE A 8 -29.84 -19.54 10.61
CA PHE A 8 -29.24 -18.34 11.21
C PHE A 8 -28.70 -17.31 10.18
N GLY A 9 -28.84 -17.59 8.88
CA GLY A 9 -28.29 -16.77 7.81
C GLY A 9 -26.75 -16.83 7.71
N THR A 10 -26.18 -16.25 6.66
CA THR A 10 -24.74 -16.08 6.50
C THR A 10 -24.20 -15.01 7.45
N ARG A 11 -22.87 -14.97 7.66
CA ARG A 11 -22.21 -13.92 8.45
C ARG A 11 -22.57 -12.53 7.89
N SER A 12 -22.48 -12.34 6.58
CA SER A 12 -22.81 -11.09 5.90
C SER A 12 -24.26 -10.66 6.15
N GLN A 13 -25.22 -11.58 6.06
CA GLN A 13 -26.63 -11.29 6.34
C GLN A 13 -26.86 -10.82 7.79
N ARG A 14 -26.18 -11.42 8.75
CA ARG A 14 -26.28 -10.99 10.16
C ARG A 14 -25.66 -9.60 10.37
N GLU A 15 -24.51 -9.33 9.75
CA GLU A 15 -23.86 -8.02 9.85
C GLU A 15 -24.71 -6.93 9.19
N VAL A 16 -25.25 -7.16 7.99
CA VAL A 16 -26.18 -6.23 7.35
C VAL A 16 -27.38 -5.96 8.26
N LYS A 17 -27.99 -7.02 8.85
CA LYS A 17 -29.10 -6.84 9.78
C LYS A 17 -28.71 -6.01 11.02
N ARG A 18 -27.45 -6.14 11.50
CA ARG A 18 -26.96 -5.38 12.66
C ARG A 18 -26.82 -3.88 12.37
N ILE A 19 -26.46 -3.50 11.15
CA ILE A 19 -26.28 -2.10 10.76
C ILE A 19 -27.56 -1.43 10.25
N MET A 20 -28.61 -2.20 9.96
CA MET A 20 -29.90 -1.67 9.46
C MET A 20 -30.47 -0.53 10.30
N PRO A 21 -30.41 -0.56 11.65
CA PRO A 21 -30.89 0.58 12.45
C PRO A 21 -30.16 1.91 12.16
N LEU A 22 -28.85 1.85 11.84
CA LEU A 22 -28.09 3.04 11.44
C LEU A 22 -28.54 3.55 10.07
N VAL A 23 -28.83 2.65 9.14
CA VAL A 23 -29.37 2.99 7.81
C VAL A 23 -30.71 3.68 7.95
N GLU A 24 -31.63 3.12 8.72
CA GLU A 24 -32.96 3.67 8.98
C GLU A 24 -32.87 5.04 9.67
N LYS A 25 -31.93 5.19 10.61
CA LYS A 25 -31.66 6.46 11.26
C LYS A 25 -31.13 7.50 10.26
N THR A 26 -30.23 7.10 9.35
CA THR A 26 -29.74 7.97 8.27
C THR A 26 -30.91 8.45 7.37
N GLU A 27 -31.74 7.53 6.95
CA GLU A 27 -32.91 7.84 6.13
C GLU A 27 -33.90 8.78 6.85
N SER A 28 -34.04 8.67 8.16
CA SER A 28 -34.93 9.53 8.95
C SER A 28 -34.53 11.01 8.95
N TYR A 29 -33.26 11.33 8.75
CA TYR A 29 -32.77 12.72 8.62
C TYR A 29 -33.02 13.33 7.24
N GLN A 30 -33.40 12.53 6.23
CA GLN A 30 -33.52 13.00 4.84
C GLN A 30 -34.48 14.20 4.69
N SER A 31 -35.64 14.13 5.29
CA SER A 31 -36.63 15.22 5.20
C SER A 31 -36.09 16.53 5.81
N GLN A 32 -35.31 16.44 6.87
CA GLN A 32 -34.68 17.59 7.50
C GLN A 32 -33.62 18.20 6.57
N MET A 33 -32.75 17.38 5.98
CA MET A 33 -31.70 17.86 5.08
C MET A 33 -32.28 18.52 3.81
N GLN A 34 -33.38 18.00 3.28
CA GLN A 34 -34.06 18.55 2.11
C GLN A 34 -34.64 19.97 2.33
N GLN A 35 -34.95 20.30 3.57
CA GLN A 35 -35.51 21.63 3.93
C GLN A 35 -34.41 22.71 4.09
N LEU A 36 -33.16 22.33 4.23
CA LEU A 36 -32.04 23.24 4.39
C LEU A 36 -31.72 23.96 3.09
N THR A 37 -31.36 25.24 3.18
CA THR A 37 -30.72 25.92 2.04
C THR A 37 -29.33 25.38 1.79
N ASP A 38 -28.72 25.69 0.64
CA ASP A 38 -27.35 25.27 0.32
C ASP A 38 -26.35 25.78 1.36
N GLU A 39 -26.53 27.01 1.84
CA GLU A 39 -25.68 27.59 2.89
C GLU A 39 -25.85 26.84 4.21
N GLN A 40 -27.08 26.58 4.62
CA GLN A 40 -27.35 25.79 5.83
C GLN A 40 -26.83 24.37 5.76
N LEU A 41 -26.91 23.73 4.59
CA LEU A 41 -26.40 22.39 4.40
C LEU A 41 -24.86 22.37 4.48
N ARG A 42 -24.20 23.39 3.94
CA ARG A 42 -22.73 23.57 4.07
C ARG A 42 -22.32 23.83 5.52
N ASP A 43 -23.12 24.63 6.26
CA ASP A 43 -22.86 24.96 7.65
C ASP A 43 -22.93 23.74 8.59
N LYS A 44 -23.59 22.66 8.17
CA LYS A 44 -23.54 21.37 8.89
C LYS A 44 -22.12 20.87 9.13
N THR A 45 -21.22 21.09 8.21
CA THR A 45 -19.80 20.72 8.40
C THR A 45 -19.17 21.43 9.59
N ARG A 46 -19.46 22.74 9.79
CA ARG A 46 -18.96 23.47 10.97
C ARG A 46 -19.62 23.01 12.25
N GLU A 47 -20.94 22.72 12.20
CA GLU A 47 -21.67 22.15 13.32
C GLU A 47 -21.10 20.82 13.76
N TYR A 48 -20.83 19.89 12.84
CA TYR A 48 -20.26 18.58 13.16
C TYR A 48 -18.84 18.69 13.72
N LYS A 49 -17.97 19.52 13.12
CA LYS A 49 -16.62 19.77 13.65
C LYS A 49 -16.68 20.33 15.09
N LYS A 50 -17.65 21.19 15.40
CA LYS A 50 -17.85 21.70 16.76
C LYS A 50 -18.31 20.60 17.72
N ARG A 51 -19.29 19.77 17.34
CA ARG A 51 -19.78 18.65 18.15
C ARG A 51 -18.68 17.62 18.44
N LEU A 52 -17.81 17.33 17.47
CA LEU A 52 -16.62 16.51 17.69
C LEU A 52 -15.67 17.13 18.72
N ALA A 53 -15.44 18.45 18.65
CA ALA A 53 -14.61 19.16 19.62
C ALA A 53 -15.23 19.17 21.02
N GLU A 54 -16.54 19.05 21.13
CA GLU A 54 -17.30 18.96 22.38
C GLU A 54 -17.41 17.52 22.93
N GLY A 55 -16.86 16.52 22.21
CA GLY A 55 -16.70 15.14 22.67
C GLY A 55 -17.66 14.13 22.06
N GLU A 56 -18.49 14.50 21.09
CA GLU A 56 -19.22 13.51 20.30
C GLU A 56 -18.25 12.70 19.44
N THR A 57 -18.64 11.47 19.09
CA THR A 57 -17.83 10.57 18.24
C THR A 57 -18.30 10.65 16.78
N LEU A 58 -17.45 10.17 15.86
CA LEU A 58 -17.85 9.99 14.46
C LEU A 58 -19.03 9.03 14.31
N ASP A 59 -19.13 8.01 15.15
CA ASP A 59 -20.24 7.06 15.16
C ASP A 59 -21.56 7.73 15.55
N ASP A 60 -21.54 8.68 16.49
CA ASP A 60 -22.72 9.45 16.88
C ASP A 60 -23.21 10.36 15.74
N LEU A 61 -22.29 10.96 15.00
CA LEU A 61 -22.55 11.86 13.88
C LEU A 61 -22.92 11.13 12.58
N LEU A 62 -22.52 9.86 12.43
CA LEU A 62 -22.63 9.09 11.18
C LEU A 62 -24.00 9.19 10.51
N PRO A 63 -25.14 8.95 11.19
CA PRO A 63 -26.43 8.97 10.51
C PRO A 63 -26.79 10.35 9.92
N GLU A 64 -26.51 11.42 10.66
CA GLU A 64 -26.81 12.79 10.25
C GLU A 64 -25.84 13.26 9.17
N ALA A 65 -24.54 12.97 9.31
CA ALA A 65 -23.50 13.29 8.33
C ALA A 65 -23.75 12.58 6.99
N PHE A 66 -24.13 11.30 7.02
CA PHE A 66 -24.45 10.55 5.79
C PHE A 66 -25.70 11.12 5.09
N ALA A 67 -26.72 11.53 5.85
CA ALA A 67 -27.88 12.20 5.27
C ALA A 67 -27.51 13.55 4.63
N THR A 68 -26.57 14.30 5.23
CA THR A 68 -26.03 15.55 4.68
C THR A 68 -25.32 15.30 3.34
N VAL A 69 -24.43 14.31 3.27
CA VAL A 69 -23.72 13.94 2.01
C VAL A 69 -24.71 13.46 0.95
N ARG A 70 -25.70 12.68 1.34
CA ARG A 70 -26.74 12.17 0.44
C ARG A 70 -27.50 13.30 -0.23
N GLU A 71 -27.92 14.30 0.55
CA GLU A 71 -28.60 15.48 0.03
C GLU A 71 -27.66 16.35 -0.83
N ALA A 72 -26.41 16.55 -0.41
CA ALA A 72 -25.42 17.28 -1.19
C ALA A 72 -25.15 16.61 -2.55
N ALA A 73 -24.96 15.30 -2.58
CA ALA A 73 -24.79 14.55 -3.81
C ALA A 73 -25.99 14.67 -4.75
N LYS A 74 -27.20 14.65 -4.21
CA LYS A 74 -28.42 14.87 -4.99
C LYS A 74 -28.46 16.26 -5.62
N ARG A 75 -28.10 17.30 -4.88
CA ARG A 75 -28.09 18.68 -5.41
C ARG A 75 -26.99 18.91 -6.44
N VAL A 76 -25.77 18.43 -6.17
CA VAL A 76 -24.58 18.74 -6.94
C VAL A 76 -24.42 17.82 -8.16
N LEU A 77 -24.71 16.52 -7.99
CA LEU A 77 -24.51 15.49 -9.01
C LEU A 77 -25.82 14.97 -9.64
N GLY A 78 -26.98 15.30 -9.06
CA GLY A 78 -28.25 14.66 -9.40
C GLY A 78 -28.34 13.20 -8.95
N MET A 79 -27.44 12.76 -8.05
CA MET A 79 -27.33 11.38 -7.59
C MET A 79 -27.69 11.27 -6.13
N GLU A 80 -28.66 10.43 -5.81
CA GLU A 80 -29.04 10.14 -4.43
C GLU A 80 -28.59 8.74 -4.07
N HIS A 81 -27.88 8.58 -2.93
CA HIS A 81 -27.42 7.27 -2.48
C HIS A 81 -28.59 6.32 -2.18
N TYR A 82 -28.51 5.12 -2.73
CA TYR A 82 -29.43 4.04 -2.42
C TYR A 82 -29.11 3.40 -1.06
N ARG A 83 -30.09 2.71 -0.49
CA ARG A 83 -29.94 2.02 0.81
C ARG A 83 -28.71 1.09 0.85
N VAL A 84 -28.46 0.34 -0.23
CA VAL A 84 -27.28 -0.54 -0.34
C VAL A 84 -25.96 0.24 -0.31
N GLN A 85 -25.94 1.45 -0.84
CA GLN A 85 -24.76 2.32 -0.83
C GLN A 85 -24.52 2.92 0.55
N ILE A 86 -25.56 3.25 1.31
CA ILE A 86 -25.44 3.65 2.72
C ILE A 86 -24.86 2.50 3.55
N ILE A 87 -25.32 1.25 3.33
CA ILE A 87 -24.76 0.06 3.95
C ILE A 87 -23.26 -0.05 3.65
N GLY A 88 -22.86 0.09 2.38
CA GLY A 88 -21.45 0.07 1.96
C GLY A 88 -20.62 1.14 2.67
N GLY A 89 -21.13 2.37 2.75
CA GLY A 89 -20.46 3.47 3.45
C GLY A 89 -20.25 3.21 4.95
N ILE A 90 -21.25 2.63 5.63
CA ILE A 90 -21.12 2.23 7.05
C ILE A 90 -20.04 1.15 7.23
N ILE A 91 -20.02 0.14 6.35
CA ILE A 91 -19.02 -0.94 6.39
C ILE A 91 -17.60 -0.37 6.20
N LEU A 92 -17.41 0.54 5.25
CA LEU A 92 -16.13 1.20 5.01
C LEU A 92 -15.70 2.05 6.20
N HIS A 93 -16.62 2.82 6.80
CA HIS A 93 -16.32 3.58 8.01
C HIS A 93 -15.84 2.70 9.17
N GLN A 94 -16.38 1.50 9.28
CA GLN A 94 -15.97 0.51 10.29
C GLN A 94 -14.60 -0.15 10.00
N GLY A 95 -13.86 0.29 9.00
CA GLY A 95 -12.58 -0.29 8.61
C GLY A 95 -12.69 -1.70 8.04
N ARG A 96 -13.79 -2.00 7.34
CA ARG A 96 -14.10 -3.33 6.80
C ARG A 96 -14.16 -3.31 5.27
N ILE A 97 -14.16 -4.48 4.67
CA ILE A 97 -14.29 -4.64 3.21
C ILE A 97 -15.77 -4.67 2.83
N ALA A 98 -16.18 -3.75 1.95
CA ALA A 98 -17.49 -3.74 1.33
C ALA A 98 -17.39 -4.31 -0.10
N GLU A 99 -17.81 -5.56 -0.28
CA GLU A 99 -17.90 -6.18 -1.59
C GLU A 99 -19.16 -5.67 -2.31
N MET A 100 -18.97 -4.98 -3.43
CA MET A 100 -20.03 -4.44 -4.28
C MET A 100 -19.75 -4.80 -5.74
N LYS A 101 -20.80 -5.17 -6.48
CA LYS A 101 -20.69 -5.51 -7.90
C LYS A 101 -20.36 -4.29 -8.75
N THR A 102 -19.78 -4.54 -9.90
CA THR A 102 -19.56 -3.50 -10.92
C THR A 102 -20.91 -2.87 -11.29
N GLY A 103 -20.94 -1.53 -11.37
CA GLY A 103 -22.16 -0.76 -11.66
C GLY A 103 -23.02 -0.39 -10.44
N GLU A 104 -22.70 -0.87 -9.23
CA GLU A 104 -23.45 -0.51 -8.00
C GLU A 104 -23.07 0.85 -7.42
N GLY A 105 -22.18 1.60 -8.09
CA GLY A 105 -21.83 2.98 -7.74
C GLY A 105 -20.85 3.08 -6.56
N LYS A 106 -19.82 2.22 -6.49
CA LYS A 106 -18.76 2.24 -5.46
C LYS A 106 -18.14 3.62 -5.27
N THR A 107 -17.90 4.33 -6.38
CA THR A 107 -17.33 5.69 -6.36
C THR A 107 -18.20 6.67 -5.57
N LEU A 108 -19.53 6.59 -5.72
CA LEU A 108 -20.45 7.43 -4.95
C LEU A 108 -20.50 7.02 -3.47
N VAL A 109 -20.40 5.71 -3.17
CA VAL A 109 -20.36 5.18 -1.79
C VAL A 109 -19.21 5.77 -0.99
N SER A 110 -18.04 5.92 -1.61
CA SER A 110 -16.84 6.42 -0.94
C SER A 110 -17.02 7.84 -0.37
N THR A 111 -17.93 8.64 -0.94
CA THR A 111 -18.19 10.00 -0.47
C THR A 111 -18.73 10.05 0.95
N LEU A 112 -19.51 9.05 1.37
CA LEU A 112 -20.11 8.98 2.70
C LEU A 112 -19.06 8.86 3.82
N PRO A 113 -18.24 7.80 3.86
CA PRO A 113 -17.23 7.65 4.89
C PRO A 113 -16.07 8.64 4.74
N ALA A 114 -15.75 9.09 3.51
CA ALA A 114 -14.71 10.08 3.29
C ALA A 114 -15.09 11.43 3.96
N TYR A 115 -16.30 11.92 3.74
CA TYR A 115 -16.79 13.13 4.39
C TYR A 115 -16.75 12.99 5.92
N LEU A 116 -17.32 11.92 6.46
CA LEU A 116 -17.40 11.71 7.90
C LEU A 116 -16.03 11.73 8.57
N ASN A 117 -15.07 10.96 8.03
CA ASN A 117 -13.73 10.87 8.60
C ASN A 117 -12.90 12.14 8.36
N ALA A 118 -13.19 12.92 7.32
CA ALA A 118 -12.55 14.21 7.06
C ALA A 118 -12.92 15.30 8.08
N LEU A 119 -14.03 15.14 8.81
CA LEU A 119 -14.45 16.09 9.84
C LEU A 119 -13.43 16.24 10.98
N GLU A 120 -12.61 15.23 11.24
CA GLU A 120 -11.53 15.31 12.23
C GLU A 120 -10.36 16.20 11.80
N GLY A 121 -10.28 16.58 10.52
CA GLY A 121 -9.20 17.44 9.99
C GLY A 121 -7.83 16.76 9.88
N LYS A 122 -7.76 15.42 10.03
CA LYS A 122 -6.51 14.66 10.00
C LYS A 122 -6.13 14.13 8.62
N GLY A 123 -6.99 14.30 7.62
CA GLY A 123 -6.80 13.87 6.25
C GLY A 123 -7.35 12.47 5.96
N VAL A 124 -7.99 12.38 4.81
CA VAL A 124 -8.55 11.14 4.27
C VAL A 124 -7.93 10.87 2.90
N HIS A 125 -7.48 9.64 2.66
CA HIS A 125 -6.96 9.23 1.37
C HIS A 125 -7.99 8.33 0.66
N ILE A 126 -8.27 8.61 -0.61
CA ILE A 126 -9.03 7.73 -1.50
C ILE A 126 -8.05 7.19 -2.52
N VAL A 127 -7.74 5.90 -2.39
CA VAL A 127 -6.70 5.23 -3.15
C VAL A 127 -7.32 4.47 -4.31
N THR A 128 -6.80 4.70 -5.52
CA THR A 128 -7.23 4.05 -6.77
C THR A 128 -6.04 3.37 -7.46
N VAL A 129 -6.31 2.65 -8.55
CA VAL A 129 -5.27 1.89 -9.27
C VAL A 129 -4.52 2.69 -10.35
N ASN A 130 -5.04 3.85 -10.80
CA ASN A 130 -4.36 4.66 -11.82
C ASN A 130 -4.74 6.15 -11.74
N ASP A 131 -3.90 6.98 -12.36
CA ASP A 131 -4.02 8.45 -12.36
C ASP A 131 -5.31 8.95 -13.01
N TYR A 132 -5.80 8.24 -14.04
CA TYR A 132 -7.04 8.61 -14.70
C TYR A 132 -8.23 8.52 -13.73
N LEU A 133 -8.33 7.43 -12.98
CA LEU A 133 -9.37 7.24 -11.97
C LEU A 133 -9.23 8.25 -10.82
N ALA A 134 -8.02 8.45 -10.31
CA ALA A 134 -7.77 9.42 -9.25
C ALA A 134 -8.23 10.83 -9.65
N LYS A 135 -7.87 11.27 -10.85
CA LYS A 135 -8.27 12.58 -11.39
C LYS A 135 -9.77 12.66 -11.63
N ARG A 136 -10.35 11.68 -12.35
CA ARG A 136 -11.78 11.63 -12.66
C ARG A 136 -12.63 11.69 -11.39
N ASP A 137 -12.28 10.89 -10.40
CA ASP A 137 -13.09 10.77 -9.18
C ASP A 137 -12.91 12.00 -8.29
N ALA A 138 -11.73 12.61 -8.24
CA ALA A 138 -11.52 13.90 -7.59
C ALA A 138 -12.36 15.01 -8.23
N GLU A 139 -12.37 15.12 -9.56
CA GLU A 139 -13.14 16.12 -10.29
C GLU A 139 -14.67 15.90 -10.19
N TRP A 140 -15.10 14.66 -10.06
CA TRP A 140 -16.52 14.31 -10.04
C TRP A 140 -17.08 14.28 -8.62
N MET A 141 -16.55 13.44 -7.74
CA MET A 141 -17.01 13.31 -6.34
C MET A 141 -16.52 14.47 -5.46
N GLY A 142 -15.38 15.08 -5.80
CA GLY A 142 -14.85 16.26 -5.11
C GLY A 142 -15.85 17.40 -5.02
N LYS A 143 -16.68 17.58 -6.03
CA LYS A 143 -17.75 18.60 -6.03
C LYS A 143 -18.70 18.48 -4.83
N VAL A 144 -18.98 17.27 -4.35
CA VAL A 144 -19.84 17.05 -3.18
C VAL A 144 -19.11 17.51 -1.92
N HIS A 145 -17.83 17.19 -1.79
CA HIS A 145 -17.03 17.58 -0.64
C HIS A 145 -16.79 19.09 -0.59
N GLU A 146 -16.45 19.69 -1.72
CA GLU A 146 -16.26 21.13 -1.85
C GLU A 146 -17.55 21.90 -1.59
N PHE A 147 -18.69 21.40 -2.08
CA PHE A 147 -20.00 21.98 -1.78
C PHE A 147 -20.27 21.99 -0.26
N LEU A 148 -19.84 20.97 0.46
CA LEU A 148 -19.95 20.88 1.91
C LEU A 148 -18.83 21.62 2.66
N GLY A 149 -17.92 22.32 1.94
CA GLY A 149 -16.88 23.15 2.52
C GLY A 149 -15.61 22.43 2.95
N LEU A 150 -15.37 21.23 2.43
CA LEU A 150 -14.10 20.50 2.56
C LEU A 150 -13.19 20.78 1.38
N THR A 151 -11.89 20.68 1.59
CA THR A 151 -10.87 20.80 0.55
C THR A 151 -10.56 19.44 -0.06
N VAL A 152 -10.36 19.41 -1.40
CA VAL A 152 -10.06 18.19 -2.15
C VAL A 152 -8.77 18.39 -2.92
N GLY A 153 -7.86 17.42 -2.80
CA GLY A 153 -6.61 17.35 -3.55
C GLY A 153 -6.53 16.08 -4.39
N VAL A 154 -5.69 16.11 -5.40
CA VAL A 154 -5.32 14.92 -6.19
C VAL A 154 -3.81 14.86 -6.34
N VAL A 155 -3.23 13.68 -6.16
CA VAL A 155 -1.81 13.43 -6.39
C VAL A 155 -1.66 12.54 -7.61
N LEU A 156 -0.90 13.04 -8.59
CA LEU A 156 -0.62 12.39 -9.86
C LEU A 156 0.90 12.23 -10.05
N ASN A 157 1.30 11.38 -10.99
CA ASN A 157 2.70 11.00 -11.20
C ASN A 157 3.65 12.21 -11.38
N ASP A 158 3.37 13.12 -12.28
CA ASP A 158 4.29 14.19 -12.67
C ASP A 158 4.31 15.42 -11.75
N MET A 159 3.69 15.34 -10.55
CA MET A 159 3.60 16.48 -9.63
C MET A 159 4.88 16.70 -8.85
N LYS A 160 5.23 18.00 -8.66
CA LYS A 160 6.36 18.41 -7.82
C LYS A 160 6.07 18.24 -6.34
N PRO A 161 7.10 18.12 -5.47
CA PRO A 161 6.93 17.93 -4.03
C PRO A 161 6.03 18.99 -3.36
N GLU A 162 6.11 20.26 -3.77
CA GLU A 162 5.28 21.35 -3.23
C GLU A 162 3.79 21.16 -3.56
N GLU A 163 3.52 20.73 -4.80
CA GLU A 163 2.14 20.45 -5.26
C GLU A 163 1.57 19.23 -4.55
N ARG A 164 2.39 18.16 -4.37
CA ARG A 164 2.02 16.97 -3.60
C ARG A 164 1.70 17.33 -2.15
N ARG A 165 2.56 18.14 -1.51
CA ARG A 165 2.34 18.60 -0.13
C ARG A 165 1.04 19.40 0.00
N ALA A 166 0.74 20.27 -0.95
CA ALA A 166 -0.52 21.01 -0.98
C ALA A 166 -1.73 20.07 -1.12
N ALA A 167 -1.64 19.06 -2.01
CA ALA A 167 -2.70 18.08 -2.22
C ALA A 167 -2.92 17.19 -0.98
N TYR A 168 -1.83 16.66 -0.37
CA TYR A 168 -1.94 15.91 0.89
C TYR A 168 -2.39 16.78 2.06
N GLY A 169 -2.23 18.10 1.99
CA GLY A 169 -2.73 19.07 2.95
C GLY A 169 -4.25 19.25 2.93
N CYS A 170 -4.95 18.81 1.89
CA CYS A 170 -6.42 18.89 1.79
C CYS A 170 -7.12 17.94 2.77
N ASP A 171 -8.40 18.19 3.04
CA ASP A 171 -9.22 17.32 3.90
C ASP A 171 -9.36 15.92 3.29
N ILE A 172 -9.49 15.81 1.97
CA ILE A 172 -9.61 14.56 1.22
C ILE A 172 -8.62 14.61 0.05
N THR A 173 -7.81 13.55 -0.10
CA THR A 173 -6.83 13.42 -1.18
C THR A 173 -7.07 12.16 -1.99
N TYR A 174 -7.27 12.32 -3.29
CA TYR A 174 -7.30 11.21 -4.25
C TYR A 174 -5.89 10.91 -4.74
N VAL A 175 -5.49 9.65 -4.77
CA VAL A 175 -4.11 9.25 -5.08
C VAL A 175 -4.09 7.80 -5.57
N THR A 176 -3.09 7.41 -6.36
CA THR A 176 -2.89 6.01 -6.70
C THR A 176 -2.12 5.27 -5.60
N ASN A 177 -2.29 3.95 -5.51
CA ASN A 177 -1.53 3.11 -4.59
C ASN A 177 -0.01 3.30 -4.75
N ASN A 178 0.47 3.38 -5.99
CA ASN A 178 1.89 3.55 -6.30
C ASN A 178 2.40 4.91 -5.84
N GLU A 179 1.71 6.02 -6.20
CA GLU A 179 2.14 7.36 -5.79
C GLU A 179 2.14 7.53 -4.27
N LEU A 180 1.09 7.03 -3.58
CA LEU A 180 1.02 7.05 -2.12
C LEU A 180 2.20 6.28 -1.49
N GLY A 181 2.50 5.10 -2.02
CA GLY A 181 3.59 4.26 -1.53
C GLY A 181 4.97 4.85 -1.83
N PHE A 182 5.19 5.39 -3.03
CA PHE A 182 6.45 6.05 -3.37
C PHE A 182 6.66 7.35 -2.58
N ASP A 183 5.61 8.12 -2.33
CA ASP A 183 5.72 9.31 -1.47
C ASP A 183 6.04 8.92 -0.03
N TYR A 184 5.45 7.84 0.49
CA TYR A 184 5.82 7.29 1.80
C TYR A 184 7.29 6.87 1.86
N LEU A 185 7.81 6.20 0.84
CA LEU A 185 9.23 5.83 0.78
C LEU A 185 10.13 7.07 0.71
N ARG A 186 9.79 8.06 -0.13
CA ARG A 186 10.53 9.32 -0.24
C ARG A 186 10.56 10.08 1.07
N ASP A 187 9.43 10.18 1.76
CA ASP A 187 9.31 10.85 3.06
C ASP A 187 10.18 10.17 4.14
N ASN A 188 10.36 8.84 4.07
CA ASN A 188 11.27 8.13 4.98
C ASN A 188 12.78 8.32 4.65
N MET A 189 13.10 8.95 3.52
CA MET A 189 14.48 9.23 3.11
C MET A 189 14.89 10.68 3.38
N VAL A 190 13.96 11.58 3.71
CA VAL A 190 14.26 13.00 3.96
C VAL A 190 14.96 13.20 5.32
N ILE A 191 15.79 14.25 5.39
CA ILE A 191 16.51 14.59 6.62
C ILE A 191 15.74 15.61 7.46
N TYR A 192 15.00 16.51 6.81
CA TYR A 192 14.29 17.59 7.48
C TYR A 192 12.78 17.41 7.35
N LYS A 193 12.05 17.67 8.44
CA LYS A 193 10.59 17.52 8.52
C LYS A 193 9.85 18.36 7.48
N GLU A 194 10.40 19.51 7.12
CA GLU A 194 9.84 20.43 6.13
C GLU A 194 9.85 19.85 4.70
N GLN A 195 10.62 18.79 4.47
CA GLN A 195 10.69 18.09 3.18
C GLN A 195 9.60 17.03 3.02
N LEU A 196 8.94 16.61 4.10
CA LEU A 196 7.83 15.67 4.05
C LEU A 196 6.70 16.22 3.18
N VAL A 197 6.14 15.38 2.33
CA VAL A 197 4.98 15.73 1.51
C VAL A 197 3.68 15.21 2.12
N GLN A 198 3.72 14.06 2.81
CA GLN A 198 2.56 13.47 3.47
C GLN A 198 2.40 14.00 4.90
N ARG A 199 1.18 13.90 5.40
CA ARG A 199 0.84 14.01 6.83
C ARG A 199 0.81 12.62 7.46
N ASP A 200 0.57 12.57 8.77
CA ASP A 200 0.28 11.32 9.46
C ASP A 200 -0.92 10.62 8.79
N LEU A 201 -0.78 9.31 8.59
CA LEU A 201 -1.84 8.50 8.00
C LEU A 201 -2.96 8.30 9.00
N HIS A 202 -4.19 8.68 8.64
CA HIS A 202 -5.34 8.62 9.53
C HIS A 202 -6.42 7.66 9.04
N TYR A 203 -6.99 7.92 7.87
CA TYR A 203 -8.04 7.09 7.29
C TYR A 203 -7.86 6.97 5.78
N CYS A 204 -8.08 5.76 5.25
CA CYS A 204 -8.06 5.55 3.80
C CYS A 204 -9.20 4.65 3.34
N ILE A 205 -9.65 4.90 2.11
CA ILE A 205 -10.53 4.02 1.34
C ILE A 205 -9.72 3.54 0.15
N ILE A 206 -9.61 2.23 -0.01
CA ILE A 206 -8.88 1.61 -1.13
C ILE A 206 -9.92 1.01 -2.07
N ASP A 207 -10.03 1.55 -3.28
CA ASP A 207 -10.85 0.97 -4.34
C ASP A 207 -10.08 -0.16 -5.03
N GLU A 208 -10.79 -1.18 -5.48
CA GLU A 208 -10.20 -2.37 -6.13
C GLU A 208 -9.09 -3.02 -5.27
N ILE A 209 -9.39 -3.22 -3.99
CA ILE A 209 -8.43 -3.71 -2.99
C ILE A 209 -7.85 -5.09 -3.33
N ASP A 210 -8.54 -5.92 -4.07
CA ASP A 210 -8.07 -7.19 -4.62
C ASP A 210 -6.90 -6.99 -5.58
N SER A 211 -6.96 -6.00 -6.48
CA SER A 211 -5.82 -5.64 -7.33
C SER A 211 -4.63 -5.17 -6.48
N VAL A 212 -4.86 -4.24 -5.56
CA VAL A 212 -3.77 -3.64 -4.75
C VAL A 212 -3.12 -4.63 -3.79
N LEU A 213 -3.91 -5.47 -3.08
CA LEU A 213 -3.40 -6.35 -2.02
C LEU A 213 -3.14 -7.80 -2.45
N ILE A 214 -3.57 -8.20 -3.64
CA ILE A 214 -3.38 -9.57 -4.16
C ILE A 214 -2.59 -9.55 -5.45
N ASP A 215 -3.08 -8.89 -6.51
CA ASP A 215 -2.47 -8.98 -7.83
C ASP A 215 -1.11 -8.26 -7.88
N GLU A 216 -1.04 -7.03 -7.37
CA GLU A 216 0.18 -6.22 -7.35
C GLU A 216 1.00 -6.37 -6.06
N ALA A 217 0.50 -7.05 -5.04
CA ALA A 217 1.16 -7.16 -3.73
C ALA A 217 2.53 -7.82 -3.74
N ARG A 218 2.84 -8.57 -4.80
CA ARG A 218 4.14 -9.26 -4.96
C ARG A 218 5.24 -8.36 -5.48
N THR A 219 4.89 -7.24 -6.12
CA THR A 219 5.87 -6.30 -6.69
C THR A 219 6.24 -5.28 -5.61
N PRO A 220 7.46 -5.31 -5.06
CA PRO A 220 7.88 -4.33 -4.07
C PRO A 220 8.06 -2.96 -4.72
N LEU A 221 7.67 -1.89 -4.02
CA LEU A 221 8.03 -0.55 -4.42
C LEU A 221 9.49 -0.29 -4.08
N ILE A 222 10.32 -0.01 -5.08
CA ILE A 222 11.77 0.18 -4.90
C ILE A 222 12.15 1.55 -5.44
N ILE A 223 12.84 2.36 -4.62
CA ILE A 223 13.54 3.56 -5.05
C ILE A 223 15.01 3.19 -5.23
N SER A 224 15.50 3.24 -6.46
CA SER A 224 16.91 3.02 -6.77
C SER A 224 17.52 4.26 -7.41
N GLY A 225 18.80 4.48 -7.16
CA GLY A 225 19.56 5.55 -7.76
C GLY A 225 20.90 5.05 -8.27
N GLN A 226 21.51 5.76 -9.21
CA GLN A 226 22.88 5.47 -9.60
C GLN A 226 23.78 5.63 -8.37
N SER A 227 24.38 4.55 -7.91
CA SER A 227 25.50 4.59 -6.98
C SER A 227 26.69 5.20 -7.74
N GLY A 228 27.11 6.40 -7.35
CA GLY A 228 28.20 7.12 -8.01
C GLY A 228 29.60 6.52 -7.85
N LYS A 229 29.70 5.28 -7.33
CA LYS A 229 30.96 4.53 -7.17
C LYS A 229 30.75 3.09 -7.61
N SER A 230 31.12 2.81 -8.87
CA SER A 230 31.64 1.50 -9.19
C SER A 230 32.91 1.33 -8.37
N THR A 231 32.83 0.64 -7.25
CA THR A 231 34.02 0.38 -6.44
C THR A 231 34.81 -0.73 -7.12
N LYS A 232 36.13 -0.63 -7.17
CA LYS A 232 37.03 -1.73 -7.57
C LYS A 232 36.72 -3.03 -6.80
N LEU A 233 35.99 -2.91 -5.71
CA LEU A 233 35.56 -4.05 -4.89
C LEU A 233 34.63 -5.01 -5.67
N TYR A 234 33.74 -4.52 -6.54
CA TYR A 234 32.90 -5.38 -7.38
C TYR A 234 33.77 -6.25 -8.31
N GLU A 235 34.78 -5.66 -8.98
CA GLU A 235 35.69 -6.38 -9.86
C GLU A 235 36.51 -7.44 -9.10
N VAL A 236 36.98 -7.07 -7.89
CA VAL A 236 37.78 -7.98 -7.07
C VAL A 236 36.91 -9.13 -6.53
N CYS A 237 35.67 -8.85 -6.10
CA CYS A 237 34.73 -9.89 -5.68
C CYS A 237 34.29 -10.79 -6.83
N ASP A 238 34.15 -10.27 -8.05
CA ASP A 238 33.86 -11.05 -9.24
C ASP A 238 34.98 -12.05 -9.57
N ILE A 239 36.25 -11.59 -9.56
CA ILE A 239 37.40 -12.43 -9.77
C ILE A 239 37.46 -13.55 -8.72
N LEU A 240 37.18 -13.24 -7.46
CA LEU A 240 37.18 -14.27 -6.40
C LEU A 240 36.01 -15.24 -6.58
N ALA A 241 34.80 -14.74 -6.90
CA ALA A 241 33.64 -15.60 -7.12
C ALA A 241 33.84 -16.65 -8.20
N GLN A 242 34.59 -16.32 -9.27
CA GLN A 242 34.93 -17.25 -10.33
C GLN A 242 35.94 -18.36 -9.89
N GLN A 243 36.63 -18.16 -8.77
CA GLN A 243 37.61 -19.10 -8.22
C GLN A 243 37.03 -20.02 -7.13
N LEU A 244 35.83 -19.67 -6.62
CA LEU A 244 35.15 -20.47 -5.62
C LEU A 244 34.41 -21.65 -6.26
N GLU A 245 34.43 -22.77 -5.57
CA GLU A 245 33.82 -24.02 -6.05
C GLU A 245 32.41 -24.19 -5.49
N ARG A 246 31.44 -24.40 -6.41
CA ARG A 246 30.06 -24.71 -6.02
C ARG A 246 29.99 -26.09 -5.37
N GLY A 247 29.40 -26.16 -4.20
CA GLY A 247 29.11 -27.40 -3.50
C GLY A 247 27.65 -27.81 -3.59
N GLU A 248 27.32 -28.93 -3.00
CA GLU A 248 26.00 -29.50 -2.91
C GLU A 248 25.51 -29.47 -1.44
N ALA A 249 24.27 -29.02 -1.22
CA ALA A 249 23.55 -29.24 0.02
C ALA A 249 22.40 -30.21 -0.24
N SER A 250 22.36 -31.34 0.47
CA SER A 250 21.28 -32.30 0.28
C SER A 250 20.01 -31.78 0.98
N HIS A 251 19.06 -31.28 0.21
CA HIS A 251 17.81 -30.65 0.69
C HIS A 251 16.89 -31.59 1.49
N GLU A 252 16.93 -32.90 1.26
CA GLU A 252 16.11 -33.87 1.99
C GLU A 252 16.64 -34.16 3.40
N MET A 253 17.95 -34.08 3.59
CA MET A 253 18.59 -34.27 4.90
C MET A 253 18.53 -33.04 5.77
N THR A 254 18.45 -31.84 5.21
CA THR A 254 18.50 -30.58 5.95
C THR A 254 17.30 -30.39 6.92
N LYS A 255 16.08 -30.79 6.54
CA LYS A 255 14.90 -30.69 7.42
C LYS A 255 14.92 -31.76 8.51
N MET A 256 15.45 -32.95 8.21
CA MET A 256 15.51 -34.07 9.16
C MET A 256 16.70 -33.92 10.11
N ALA A 257 17.84 -33.44 9.62
CA ALA A 257 19.05 -33.13 10.40
C ALA A 257 18.82 -31.96 11.37
N ALA A 258 18.10 -30.90 10.95
CA ALA A 258 17.74 -29.78 11.82
C ALA A 258 16.79 -30.19 12.97
N ILE A 259 15.96 -31.21 12.76
CA ILE A 259 15.08 -31.78 13.79
C ILE A 259 15.87 -32.71 14.75
N MET A 260 16.93 -33.36 14.27
CA MET A 260 17.76 -34.29 15.03
C MET A 260 19.02 -33.65 15.64
N GLY A 261 19.33 -32.39 15.33
CA GLY A 261 20.52 -31.70 15.82
C GLY A 261 21.84 -32.20 15.22
N GLU A 262 21.79 -32.83 14.03
CA GLU A 262 22.96 -33.25 13.30
C GLU A 262 23.53 -32.12 12.43
N GLU A 263 24.85 -31.94 12.39
CA GLU A 263 25.54 -30.96 11.54
C GLU A 263 25.34 -31.33 10.06
N VAL A 264 24.80 -30.36 9.30
CA VAL A 264 24.67 -30.50 7.83
C VAL A 264 26.05 -30.37 7.20
N ILE A 265 26.55 -31.44 6.59
CA ILE A 265 27.81 -31.40 5.86
C ILE A 265 27.57 -30.73 4.51
N GLU A 266 27.96 -29.46 4.40
CA GLU A 266 28.00 -28.72 3.15
C GLU A 266 29.36 -28.97 2.47
N THR A 267 29.38 -29.26 1.17
CA THR A 267 30.58 -29.40 0.39
C THR A 267 30.86 -28.15 -0.44
N GLY A 268 32.12 -27.95 -0.89
CA GLY A 268 32.49 -26.79 -1.70
C GLY A 268 32.57 -25.48 -0.88
N ASP A 269 32.73 -24.37 -1.58
CA ASP A 269 32.92 -23.04 -1.00
C ASP A 269 31.60 -22.29 -0.82
N PHE A 270 30.61 -22.64 -1.64
CA PHE A 270 29.25 -22.04 -1.53
C PHE A 270 28.21 -23.03 -2.04
N VAL A 271 27.00 -22.87 -1.56
CA VAL A 271 25.81 -23.63 -1.97
C VAL A 271 24.77 -22.73 -2.57
N VAL A 272 24.03 -23.21 -3.58
CA VAL A 272 23.00 -22.48 -4.32
C VAL A 272 21.65 -23.16 -4.11
N ASN A 273 20.69 -22.41 -3.63
CA ASN A 273 19.30 -22.81 -3.62
C ASN A 273 18.55 -22.10 -4.77
N GLU A 274 18.42 -22.80 -5.88
CA GLU A 274 17.79 -22.25 -7.10
C GLU A 274 16.29 -21.92 -6.90
N LYS A 275 15.61 -22.68 -6.03
CA LYS A 275 14.18 -22.46 -5.76
C LYS A 275 13.92 -21.16 -4.99
N ASP A 276 14.76 -20.85 -4.01
CA ASP A 276 14.63 -19.68 -3.18
C ASP A 276 15.52 -18.53 -3.66
N LYS A 277 16.28 -18.74 -4.76
CA LYS A 277 17.25 -17.79 -5.34
C LYS A 277 18.27 -17.25 -4.32
N ILE A 278 18.75 -18.12 -3.44
CA ILE A 278 19.70 -17.79 -2.37
C ILE A 278 21.04 -18.49 -2.64
N VAL A 279 22.13 -17.76 -2.37
CA VAL A 279 23.49 -18.29 -2.32
C VAL A 279 24.06 -18.08 -0.93
N ASN A 280 24.62 -19.12 -0.35
CA ASN A 280 25.28 -19.09 0.96
C ASN A 280 26.72 -19.58 0.86
N LEU A 281 27.65 -18.87 1.52
CA LEU A 281 29.01 -19.35 1.69
C LEU A 281 29.02 -20.46 2.75
N THR A 282 29.82 -21.51 2.50
CA THR A 282 30.16 -22.53 3.50
C THR A 282 31.28 -22.04 4.41
N GLU A 283 31.57 -22.75 5.49
CA GLU A 283 32.73 -22.40 6.36
C GLU A 283 34.06 -22.42 5.56
N GLN A 284 34.19 -23.31 4.59
CA GLN A 284 35.37 -23.36 3.72
C GLN A 284 35.43 -22.12 2.82
N GLY A 285 34.30 -21.69 2.25
CA GLY A 285 34.19 -20.48 1.44
C GLY A 285 34.49 -19.22 2.23
N ILE A 286 33.95 -19.10 3.43
CA ILE A 286 34.23 -17.97 4.33
C ILE A 286 35.74 -17.85 4.57
N LYS A 287 36.43 -18.95 4.93
CA LYS A 287 37.88 -18.95 5.16
C LYS A 287 38.69 -18.55 3.92
N LYS A 288 38.23 -18.95 2.70
CA LYS A 288 38.87 -18.53 1.44
C LYS A 288 38.70 -17.04 1.19
N VAL A 289 37.49 -16.47 1.44
CA VAL A 289 37.22 -15.04 1.32
C VAL A 289 38.06 -14.26 2.33
N GLU A 290 38.08 -14.66 3.59
CA GLU A 290 38.88 -14.03 4.65
C GLU A 290 40.36 -14.00 4.31
N LYS A 291 40.90 -15.13 3.83
CA LYS A 291 42.26 -15.21 3.39
C LYS A 291 42.59 -14.34 2.16
N PHE A 292 41.66 -14.25 1.21
CA PHE A 292 41.87 -13.46 0.01
C PHE A 292 41.91 -11.96 0.31
N PHE A 293 41.01 -11.48 1.17
CA PHE A 293 40.95 -10.07 1.59
C PHE A 293 41.87 -9.74 2.77
N ASN A 294 42.55 -10.72 3.33
CA ASN A 294 43.39 -10.61 4.51
C ASN A 294 42.67 -9.99 5.71
N ILE A 295 41.45 -10.48 6.00
CA ILE A 295 40.61 -10.08 7.11
C ILE A 295 40.48 -11.24 8.12
N GLU A 296 40.23 -10.94 9.40
CA GLU A 296 40.14 -11.94 10.46
C GLU A 296 38.75 -12.60 10.52
N ASN A 297 37.69 -11.83 10.29
CA ASN A 297 36.31 -12.34 10.37
C ASN A 297 35.41 -11.61 9.36
N LEU A 298 34.84 -12.35 8.41
CA LEU A 298 33.94 -11.82 7.38
C LEU A 298 32.63 -11.26 7.96
N ALA A 299 32.19 -11.73 9.14
CA ALA A 299 30.94 -11.29 9.79
C ALA A 299 31.07 -9.99 10.56
N ASP A 300 32.27 -9.42 10.70
CA ASP A 300 32.47 -8.15 11.38
C ASP A 300 31.78 -6.98 10.63
N PRO A 301 31.22 -5.99 11.34
CA PRO A 301 30.53 -4.85 10.73
C PRO A 301 31.37 -4.11 9.68
N GLU A 302 32.68 -4.06 9.84
CA GLU A 302 33.63 -3.42 8.91
C GLU A 302 33.75 -4.18 7.58
N ASN A 303 33.44 -5.49 7.56
CA ASN A 303 33.58 -6.38 6.43
C ASN A 303 32.25 -6.69 5.73
N LEU A 304 31.13 -6.13 6.18
CA LEU A 304 29.80 -6.37 5.60
C LEU A 304 29.71 -6.01 4.12
N GLU A 305 30.45 -5.00 3.68
CA GLU A 305 30.48 -4.61 2.26
C GLU A 305 31.16 -5.70 1.41
N ILE A 306 32.23 -6.31 1.90
CA ILE A 306 32.92 -7.44 1.25
C ILE A 306 31.98 -8.64 1.18
N GLN A 307 31.36 -9.00 2.32
CA GLN A 307 30.40 -10.09 2.40
C GLN A 307 29.25 -9.92 1.42
N HIS A 308 28.68 -8.73 1.36
CA HIS A 308 27.59 -8.42 0.46
C HIS A 308 27.99 -8.55 -1.01
N ASN A 309 29.14 -7.97 -1.38
CA ASN A 309 29.60 -7.97 -2.78
C ASN A 309 30.03 -9.35 -3.28
N ILE A 310 30.60 -10.20 -2.43
CA ILE A 310 30.94 -11.58 -2.84
C ILE A 310 29.66 -12.42 -3.05
N ILE A 311 28.64 -12.24 -2.20
CA ILE A 311 27.35 -12.91 -2.37
C ILE A 311 26.65 -12.43 -3.65
N LEU A 312 26.71 -11.12 -3.95
CA LEU A 312 26.16 -10.59 -5.20
C LEU A 312 26.86 -11.15 -6.43
N ALA A 313 28.20 -11.23 -6.41
CA ALA A 313 28.97 -11.81 -7.49
C ALA A 313 28.61 -13.29 -7.71
N LEU A 314 28.54 -14.09 -6.64
CA LEU A 314 28.12 -15.48 -6.71
C LEU A 314 26.69 -15.65 -7.23
N ARG A 315 25.76 -14.77 -6.83
CA ARG A 315 24.37 -14.75 -7.37
C ARG A 315 24.36 -14.43 -8.85
N ALA A 316 25.14 -13.43 -9.27
CA ALA A 316 25.23 -13.05 -10.68
C ALA A 316 25.68 -14.21 -11.56
N HIS A 317 26.72 -14.97 -11.13
CA HIS A 317 27.23 -16.11 -11.88
C HIS A 317 26.32 -17.34 -11.88
N ASN A 318 25.56 -17.58 -10.81
CA ASN A 318 24.82 -18.83 -10.61
C ASN A 318 23.32 -18.75 -10.78
N LEU A 319 22.72 -17.55 -10.66
CA LEU A 319 21.28 -17.36 -10.63
C LEU A 319 20.75 -16.31 -11.63
N MET A 320 21.66 -15.60 -12.34
CA MET A 320 21.25 -14.59 -13.32
C MET A 320 21.58 -15.09 -14.72
N HIS A 321 20.57 -15.38 -15.52
CA HIS A 321 20.68 -15.91 -16.86
C HIS A 321 20.21 -14.88 -17.89
N LYS A 322 21.05 -14.67 -18.91
CA LYS A 322 20.69 -13.78 -20.02
C LYS A 322 19.43 -14.29 -20.72
N ASP A 323 18.58 -13.36 -21.12
CA ASP A 323 17.30 -13.58 -21.79
C ASP A 323 16.24 -14.26 -20.90
N GLN A 324 16.50 -14.39 -19.59
CA GLN A 324 15.56 -14.83 -18.56
C GLN A 324 15.46 -13.80 -17.42
N ASP A 325 16.58 -13.55 -16.73
CA ASP A 325 16.63 -12.64 -15.59
C ASP A 325 17.11 -11.25 -16.00
N TYR A 326 17.76 -11.11 -17.16
CA TYR A 326 18.16 -9.84 -17.74
C TYR A 326 18.28 -9.91 -19.27
N VAL A 327 18.16 -8.75 -19.92
CA VAL A 327 18.44 -8.56 -21.36
C VAL A 327 19.52 -7.51 -21.55
N VAL A 328 20.25 -7.60 -22.66
CA VAL A 328 21.25 -6.59 -23.04
C VAL A 328 20.72 -5.81 -24.24
N LYS A 329 20.56 -4.50 -24.09
CA LYS A 329 20.11 -3.59 -25.13
C LYS A 329 20.97 -2.34 -25.10
N ASP A 330 21.50 -1.94 -26.27
CA ASP A 330 22.33 -0.74 -26.43
C ASP A 330 23.55 -0.69 -25.48
N ASP A 331 24.20 -1.85 -25.24
CA ASP A 331 25.28 -2.07 -24.25
C ASP A 331 24.90 -1.84 -22.79
N GLU A 332 23.62 -1.73 -22.48
CA GLU A 332 23.10 -1.65 -21.11
C GLU A 332 22.41 -2.96 -20.70
N ILE A 333 22.56 -3.32 -19.43
CA ILE A 333 21.86 -4.46 -18.83
C ILE A 333 20.54 -3.98 -18.25
N LEU A 334 19.44 -4.57 -18.75
CA LEU A 334 18.10 -4.36 -18.24
C LEU A 334 17.66 -5.60 -17.48
N ILE A 335 17.40 -5.47 -16.19
CA ILE A 335 16.89 -6.57 -15.35
C ILE A 335 15.42 -6.80 -15.72
N VAL A 336 15.06 -8.07 -15.92
CA VAL A 336 13.67 -8.48 -16.17
C VAL A 336 13.02 -8.76 -14.81
N ASP A 337 11.89 -8.10 -14.55
CA ASP A 337 11.08 -8.35 -13.35
C ASP A 337 10.32 -9.67 -13.49
N GLU A 338 10.36 -10.51 -12.45
CA GLU A 338 9.72 -11.84 -12.47
C GLU A 338 8.19 -11.80 -12.61
N PHE A 339 7.56 -10.68 -12.26
CA PHE A 339 6.11 -10.57 -12.18
C PHE A 339 5.52 -9.70 -13.29
N THR A 340 6.30 -8.72 -13.77
CA THR A 340 5.81 -7.76 -14.79
C THR A 340 6.47 -7.91 -16.15
N GLY A 341 7.58 -8.61 -16.23
CA GLY A 341 8.35 -8.84 -17.45
C GLY A 341 9.27 -7.70 -17.85
#